data_176ac42ba63bfbd8c62cd68027d5109d
#
_entry.id   176ac42ba63bfbd8c62cd68027d5109d
#
_cell.length_a   1.000
_cell.length_b   1.000
_cell.length_c   1.000
_cell.angle_alpha   90.00
_cell.angle_beta   90.00
_cell.angle_gamma   90.00
#
_symmetry.space_group_name_H-M   'P 1'
#
loop_
_entity.id
_entity.type
_entity.pdbx_description
1 polymer ?
#
loop_
_entity_poly.entity_id
_entity_poly.type
_entity_poly.pdbx_seq_one_letter_code
_entity_poly.pdbx_strand_id
1 'polypeptide(L)'
;MAEHRFPPGFLFGASTAAHQIEGANTNSNWWAIEHHPSSHVAEPSGDAADSFHRWGEDLDLVAELGFNAYRFSIEWARIEPAPGELSYAALAHYRAMIDGALERGIEPVVTLHHFTEPRWVTDAGSWADAGSVDRFVGYVERAVGILDGVRYVATINEPNILGVMARVMHLGSGGDDPDRERDIPTAPLPA
;
A
#
# COMPACT_ATOMS: atom_id res chain seq x y z
N MET A 1 20.99 8.68 -37.33
CA MET A 1 19.82 8.82 -36.42
C MET A 1 20.36 9.32 -35.11
N ALA A 2 19.78 10.39 -34.54
CA ALA A 2 20.17 10.86 -33.19
C ALA A 2 19.80 9.79 -32.16
N GLU A 3 20.79 9.35 -31.38
CA GLU A 3 20.59 8.42 -30.28
C GLU A 3 19.88 9.18 -29.16
N HIS A 4 18.62 8.87 -28.93
CA HIS A 4 17.88 9.44 -27.81
C HIS A 4 18.27 8.68 -26.53
N ARG A 5 18.97 9.34 -25.63
CA ARG A 5 19.37 8.79 -24.33
C ARG A 5 18.60 9.50 -23.22
N PHE A 6 18.21 8.75 -22.22
CA PHE A 6 17.67 9.34 -20.99
C PHE A 6 18.79 10.06 -20.21
N PRO A 7 18.43 11.09 -19.46
CA PRO A 7 19.44 11.81 -18.66
C PRO A 7 20.10 10.92 -17.62
N PRO A 8 21.33 11.23 -17.20
CA PRO A 8 21.97 10.52 -16.10
C PRO A 8 21.09 10.52 -14.85
N GLY A 9 20.99 9.38 -14.16
CA GLY A 9 20.17 9.23 -12.95
C GLY A 9 18.67 9.03 -13.22
N PHE A 10 18.26 8.83 -14.49
CA PHE A 10 16.88 8.46 -14.79
C PHE A 10 16.54 7.10 -14.17
N LEU A 11 15.38 7.04 -13.49
CA LEU A 11 14.92 5.81 -12.84
C LEU A 11 14.07 4.98 -13.81
N PHE A 12 14.54 3.77 -14.09
CA PHE A 12 13.79 2.73 -14.76
C PHE A 12 13.44 1.65 -13.75
N GLY A 13 12.16 1.30 -13.62
CA GLY A 13 11.77 0.36 -12.60
C GLY A 13 10.45 -0.33 -12.84
N ALA A 14 10.14 -1.23 -11.94
CA ALA A 14 8.85 -1.87 -11.80
C ALA A 14 8.13 -1.33 -10.55
N SER A 15 6.81 -1.54 -10.51
CA SER A 15 5.97 -1.12 -9.39
C SER A 15 5.06 -2.27 -8.98
N THR A 16 5.00 -2.52 -7.68
CA THR A 16 4.14 -3.54 -7.06
C THR A 16 3.44 -2.97 -5.83
N ALA A 17 2.50 -3.74 -5.28
CA ALA A 17 1.85 -3.42 -4.02
C ALA A 17 1.68 -4.67 -3.15
N ALA A 18 1.81 -4.52 -1.85
CA ALA A 18 1.83 -5.61 -0.88
C ALA A 18 0.66 -6.59 -1.05
N HIS A 19 -0.58 -6.11 -1.02
CA HIS A 19 -1.74 -6.98 -1.16
C HIS A 19 -1.80 -7.73 -2.49
N GLN A 20 -1.25 -7.13 -3.56
CA GLN A 20 -1.30 -7.71 -4.91
C GLN A 20 -0.31 -8.86 -5.11
N ILE A 21 0.81 -8.88 -4.38
CA ILE A 21 1.89 -9.83 -4.64
C ILE A 21 2.36 -10.64 -3.43
N GLU A 22 2.18 -10.14 -2.20
CA GLU A 22 2.77 -10.76 -1.02
C GLU A 22 2.09 -12.08 -0.60
N GLY A 23 0.78 -12.18 -0.84
CA GLY A 23 -0.04 -13.30 -0.36
C GLY A 23 -0.42 -13.22 1.12
N ALA A 24 -1.43 -14.00 1.50
CA ALA A 24 -1.88 -14.20 2.88
C ALA A 24 -2.03 -12.90 3.71
N ASN A 25 -2.50 -11.80 3.09
CA ASN A 25 -2.73 -10.52 3.78
C ASN A 25 -4.08 -10.52 4.54
N THR A 26 -4.26 -11.51 5.42
CA THR A 26 -5.54 -11.90 6.03
C THR A 26 -6.15 -10.85 6.94
N ASN A 27 -5.33 -9.91 7.45
CA ASN A 27 -5.79 -8.84 8.35
C ASN A 27 -6.16 -7.55 7.63
N SER A 28 -6.09 -7.52 6.29
CA SER A 28 -6.47 -6.35 5.52
C SER A 28 -7.97 -6.27 5.25
N ASN A 29 -8.47 -5.08 5.02
CA ASN A 29 -9.84 -4.82 4.58
C ASN A 29 -10.13 -5.51 3.23
N TRP A 30 -9.17 -5.50 2.29
CA TRP A 30 -9.33 -6.14 0.98
C TRP A 30 -9.49 -7.66 1.10
N TRP A 31 -8.73 -8.32 1.98
CA TRP A 31 -8.94 -9.74 2.27
C TRP A 31 -10.37 -10.02 2.74
N ALA A 32 -10.90 -9.17 3.63
CA ALA A 32 -12.29 -9.30 4.09
C ALA A 32 -13.30 -9.10 2.96
N ILE A 33 -13.06 -8.15 2.06
CA ILE A 33 -13.89 -7.89 0.87
C ILE A 33 -13.87 -9.10 -0.08
N GLU A 34 -12.70 -9.64 -0.38
CA GLU A 34 -12.54 -10.78 -1.29
C GLU A 34 -13.26 -12.03 -0.80
N HIS A 35 -13.27 -12.25 0.53
CA HIS A 35 -13.88 -13.43 1.16
C HIS A 35 -15.31 -13.19 1.64
N HIS A 36 -15.90 -12.02 1.37
CA HIS A 36 -17.28 -11.77 1.72
C HIS A 36 -18.23 -12.58 0.81
N PRO A 37 -19.32 -13.18 1.36
CA PRO A 37 -20.25 -13.98 0.56
C PRO A 37 -20.88 -13.27 -0.64
N SER A 38 -20.98 -11.95 -0.59
CA SER A 38 -21.45 -11.10 -1.69
C SER A 38 -20.31 -10.43 -2.48
N SER A 39 -19.09 -10.94 -2.38
CA SER A 39 -17.95 -10.39 -3.12
C SER A 39 -18.19 -10.52 -4.63
N HIS A 40 -17.84 -9.46 -5.36
CA HIS A 40 -17.79 -9.46 -6.81
C HIS A 40 -16.37 -9.66 -7.35
N VAL A 41 -15.41 -9.93 -6.47
CA VAL A 41 -14.03 -10.26 -6.85
C VAL A 41 -14.04 -11.64 -7.50
N ALA A 42 -13.50 -11.73 -8.70
CA ALA A 42 -13.56 -12.96 -9.49
C ALA A 42 -12.70 -14.07 -8.86
N GLU A 43 -11.58 -13.72 -8.26
CA GLU A 43 -10.65 -14.63 -7.61
C GLU A 43 -9.98 -13.92 -6.42
N PRO A 44 -10.02 -14.50 -5.21
CA PRO A 44 -9.31 -13.92 -4.05
C PRO A 44 -7.79 -13.97 -4.25
N SER A 45 -7.10 -13.02 -3.63
CA SER A 45 -5.64 -12.89 -3.72
C SER A 45 -4.86 -14.12 -3.23
N GLY A 46 -5.37 -14.81 -2.23
CA GLY A 46 -4.76 -16.05 -1.70
C GLY A 46 -3.28 -15.88 -1.35
N ASP A 47 -2.45 -16.75 -1.92
CA ASP A 47 -0.99 -16.68 -1.78
C ASP A 47 -0.36 -15.67 -2.77
N ALA A 48 -1.13 -15.14 -3.71
CA ALA A 48 -0.67 -14.22 -4.76
C ALA A 48 0.61 -14.73 -5.46
N ALA A 49 1.69 -13.94 -5.46
CA ALA A 49 3.01 -14.35 -5.95
C ALA A 49 3.94 -14.85 -4.83
N ASP A 50 3.44 -14.95 -3.60
CA ASP A 50 4.23 -15.29 -2.40
C ASP A 50 5.46 -14.39 -2.21
N SER A 51 5.36 -13.16 -2.67
CA SER A 51 6.46 -12.20 -2.62
C SER A 51 6.89 -11.88 -1.18
N PHE A 52 5.99 -12.02 -0.18
CA PHE A 52 6.37 -11.86 1.22
C PHE A 52 7.54 -12.76 1.62
N HIS A 53 7.60 -13.98 1.11
CA HIS A 53 8.71 -14.90 1.38
C HIS A 53 9.78 -14.86 0.29
N ARG A 54 9.43 -14.45 -0.93
CA ARG A 54 10.28 -14.53 -2.12
C ARG A 54 10.79 -13.18 -2.62
N TRP A 55 10.66 -12.11 -1.83
CA TRP A 55 11.08 -10.75 -2.20
C TRP A 55 12.53 -10.67 -2.69
N GLY A 56 13.42 -11.53 -2.18
CA GLY A 56 14.81 -11.61 -2.64
C GLY A 56 14.93 -12.03 -4.10
N GLU A 57 14.11 -13.00 -4.52
CA GLU A 57 14.04 -13.47 -5.92
C GLU A 57 13.46 -12.38 -6.82
N ASP A 58 12.44 -11.65 -6.35
CA ASP A 58 11.86 -10.52 -7.07
C ASP A 58 12.90 -9.41 -7.30
N LEU A 59 13.70 -9.08 -6.28
CA LEU A 59 14.78 -8.10 -6.40
C LEU A 59 15.89 -8.57 -7.33
N ASP A 60 16.24 -9.86 -7.31
CA ASP A 60 17.19 -10.44 -8.24
C ASP A 60 16.69 -10.30 -9.69
N LEU A 61 15.42 -10.58 -9.93
CA LEU A 61 14.78 -10.41 -11.23
C LEU A 61 14.80 -8.94 -11.71
N VAL A 62 14.48 -8.00 -10.81
CA VAL A 62 14.53 -6.55 -11.08
C VAL A 62 15.95 -6.14 -11.53
N ALA A 63 16.97 -6.63 -10.83
CA ALA A 63 18.37 -6.37 -11.17
C ALA A 63 18.77 -7.01 -12.51
N GLU A 64 18.39 -8.27 -12.76
CA GLU A 64 18.68 -9.00 -14.01
C GLU A 64 18.06 -8.33 -15.23
N LEU A 65 16.87 -7.73 -15.08
CA LEU A 65 16.20 -6.96 -16.12
C LEU A 65 16.86 -5.60 -16.38
N GLY A 66 17.86 -5.22 -15.61
CA GLY A 66 18.59 -3.97 -15.75
C GLY A 66 17.82 -2.76 -15.20
N PHE A 67 16.80 -2.96 -14.36
CA PHE A 67 16.12 -1.89 -13.67
C PHE A 67 16.99 -1.36 -12.52
N ASN A 68 16.90 -0.05 -12.28
CA ASN A 68 17.63 0.64 -11.23
C ASN A 68 16.72 1.24 -10.15
N ALA A 69 15.42 0.96 -10.23
CA ALA A 69 14.44 1.37 -9.23
C ALA A 69 13.35 0.30 -9.07
N TYR A 70 12.84 0.18 -7.85
CA TYR A 70 11.71 -0.70 -7.56
C TYR A 70 10.77 -0.05 -6.57
N ARG A 71 9.50 0.12 -6.97
CA ARG A 71 8.45 0.61 -6.09
C ARG A 71 7.68 -0.55 -5.50
N PHE A 72 7.58 -0.58 -4.18
CA PHE A 72 6.76 -1.53 -3.43
C PHE A 72 6.07 -0.82 -2.27
N SER A 73 4.98 -1.37 -1.78
CA SER A 73 4.34 -0.86 -0.57
C SER A 73 4.73 -1.68 0.64
N ILE A 74 4.76 -1.01 1.80
CA ILE A 74 4.75 -1.69 3.09
C ILE A 74 3.31 -1.82 3.56
N GLU A 75 2.98 -2.92 4.23
CA GLU A 75 1.59 -3.25 4.54
C GLU A 75 1.24 -2.85 5.98
N TRP A 76 0.36 -1.85 6.12
CA TRP A 76 -0.11 -1.36 7.40
C TRP A 76 -0.77 -2.48 8.23
N ALA A 77 -1.57 -3.34 7.59
CA ALA A 77 -2.25 -4.45 8.24
C ALA A 77 -1.30 -5.49 8.86
N ARG A 78 -0.05 -5.57 8.39
CA ARG A 78 1.00 -6.41 8.96
C ARG A 78 1.79 -5.67 10.03
N ILE A 79 2.07 -4.39 9.82
CA ILE A 79 2.89 -3.57 10.72
C ILE A 79 2.14 -3.24 12.02
N GLU A 80 0.85 -2.92 11.92
CA GLU A 80 -0.01 -2.62 13.07
C GLU A 80 -1.28 -3.48 13.01
N PRO A 81 -1.18 -4.77 13.39
CA PRO A 81 -2.28 -5.72 13.27
C PRO A 81 -3.48 -5.42 14.17
N ALA A 82 -3.28 -4.68 15.26
CA ALA A 82 -4.30 -4.17 16.15
C ALA A 82 -3.94 -2.75 16.62
N PRO A 83 -4.90 -1.95 17.11
CA PRO A 83 -4.65 -0.55 17.50
C PRO A 83 -3.49 -0.44 18.51
N GLY A 84 -2.42 0.24 18.13
CA GLY A 84 -1.24 0.44 18.97
C GLY A 84 -0.32 -0.77 19.11
N GLU A 85 -0.66 -1.93 18.58
CA GLU A 85 0.19 -3.12 18.58
C GLU A 85 1.10 -3.11 17.35
N LEU A 86 2.41 -3.12 17.60
CA LEU A 86 3.43 -3.05 16.55
C LEU A 86 4.07 -4.41 16.31
N SER A 87 4.04 -4.87 15.07
CA SER A 87 4.77 -6.06 14.65
C SER A 87 6.22 -5.71 14.29
N TYR A 88 7.13 -5.92 15.21
CA TYR A 88 8.57 -5.75 14.95
C TYR A 88 9.08 -6.72 13.89
N ALA A 89 8.47 -7.90 13.76
CA ALA A 89 8.80 -8.85 12.71
C ALA A 89 8.45 -8.32 11.32
N ALA A 90 7.27 -7.67 11.16
CA ALA A 90 6.89 -7.05 9.90
C ALA A 90 7.80 -5.86 9.57
N LEU A 91 8.13 -5.02 10.55
CA LEU A 91 9.08 -3.92 10.35
C LEU A 91 10.46 -4.44 9.92
N ALA A 92 10.98 -5.47 10.58
CA ALA A 92 12.26 -6.08 10.22
C ALA A 92 12.23 -6.69 8.81
N HIS A 93 11.11 -7.30 8.42
CA HIS A 93 10.90 -7.83 7.09
C HIS A 93 11.01 -6.73 6.02
N TYR A 94 10.25 -5.63 6.16
CA TYR A 94 10.31 -4.52 5.19
C TYR A 94 11.65 -3.78 5.22
N ARG A 95 12.32 -3.71 6.37
CA ARG A 95 13.70 -3.21 6.44
C ARG A 95 14.63 -4.10 5.60
N ALA A 96 14.53 -5.41 5.70
CA ALA A 96 15.34 -6.33 4.91
C ALA A 96 15.08 -6.20 3.40
N MET A 97 13.83 -5.95 2.98
CA MET A 97 13.51 -5.67 1.58
C MET A 97 14.19 -4.37 1.11
N ILE A 98 14.18 -3.32 1.92
CA ILE A 98 14.84 -2.04 1.61
C ILE A 98 16.34 -2.24 1.49
N ASP A 99 16.96 -2.91 2.48
CA ASP A 99 18.39 -3.23 2.47
C ASP A 99 18.76 -4.05 1.25
N GLY A 100 17.98 -5.09 0.95
CA GLY A 100 18.20 -5.95 -0.21
C GLY A 100 18.12 -5.22 -1.55
N ALA A 101 17.25 -4.21 -1.68
CA ALA A 101 17.21 -3.35 -2.86
C ALA A 101 18.47 -2.48 -2.96
N LEU A 102 18.85 -1.82 -1.86
CA LEU A 102 20.03 -0.96 -1.80
C LEU A 102 21.33 -1.74 -2.09
N GLU A 103 21.46 -2.95 -1.54
CA GLU A 103 22.61 -3.84 -1.79
C GLU A 103 22.77 -4.22 -3.26
N ARG A 104 21.66 -4.29 -4.00
CA ARG A 104 21.63 -4.56 -5.45
C ARG A 104 21.77 -3.31 -6.31
N GLY A 105 21.95 -2.14 -5.70
CA GLY A 105 21.99 -0.86 -6.44
C GLY A 105 20.64 -0.44 -7.02
N ILE A 106 19.53 -1.01 -6.50
CA ILE A 106 18.17 -0.66 -6.86
C ILE A 106 17.69 0.43 -5.91
N GLU A 107 17.20 1.54 -6.46
CA GLU A 107 16.59 2.63 -5.70
C GLU A 107 15.21 2.20 -5.17
N PRO A 108 15.01 2.06 -3.85
CA PRO A 108 13.70 1.74 -3.31
C PRO A 108 12.78 2.97 -3.33
N VAL A 109 11.59 2.80 -3.89
CA VAL A 109 10.49 3.75 -3.81
C VAL A 109 9.40 3.15 -2.93
N VAL A 110 9.32 3.58 -1.67
CA VAL A 110 8.43 2.97 -0.69
C VAL A 110 7.08 3.66 -0.68
N THR A 111 6.00 2.88 -0.86
CA THR A 111 4.63 3.37 -0.71
C THR A 111 4.13 3.01 0.67
N LEU A 112 3.66 4.00 1.45
CA LEU A 112 3.20 3.79 2.82
C LEU A 112 1.78 3.23 2.88
N HIS A 113 0.90 3.63 1.94
CA HIS A 113 -0.47 3.15 1.85
C HIS A 113 -0.84 2.86 0.40
N HIS A 114 -1.19 1.60 0.10
CA HIS A 114 -1.61 1.19 -1.24
C HIS A 114 -2.95 0.45 -1.18
N PHE A 115 -4.03 1.22 -1.01
CA PHE A 115 -5.44 0.81 -0.95
C PHE A 115 -5.84 -0.03 0.27
N THR A 116 -4.92 -0.77 0.85
CA THR A 116 -5.20 -1.68 1.97
C THR A 116 -4.94 -1.03 3.32
N GLU A 117 -5.77 -1.36 4.28
CA GLU A 117 -5.66 -0.93 5.67
C GLU A 117 -5.99 -2.10 6.61
N PRO A 118 -5.54 -2.07 7.88
CA PRO A 118 -5.94 -3.07 8.86
C PRO A 118 -7.45 -3.09 9.06
N ARG A 119 -8.03 -4.24 9.32
CA ARG A 119 -9.48 -4.38 9.59
C ARG A 119 -9.96 -3.47 10.71
N TRP A 120 -9.17 -3.29 11.75
CA TRP A 120 -9.54 -2.40 12.85
C TRP A 120 -9.67 -0.92 12.43
N VAL A 121 -8.92 -0.46 11.40
CA VAL A 121 -9.08 0.87 10.81
C VAL A 121 -10.39 0.96 10.06
N THR A 122 -10.72 -0.08 9.27
CA THR A 122 -12.00 -0.16 8.56
C THR A 122 -13.16 -0.18 9.54
N ASP A 123 -13.08 -0.97 10.60
CA ASP A 123 -14.12 -1.06 11.66
C ASP A 123 -14.30 0.27 12.40
N ALA A 124 -13.26 1.10 12.45
CA ALA A 124 -13.32 2.47 13.00
C ALA A 124 -13.83 3.52 12.01
N GLY A 125 -14.24 3.13 10.80
CA GLY A 125 -14.80 4.01 9.78
C GLY A 125 -13.84 4.41 8.65
N SER A 126 -12.66 3.80 8.57
CA SER A 126 -11.70 4.04 7.48
C SER A 126 -11.39 5.53 7.28
N TRP A 127 -11.20 5.95 6.04
CA TRP A 127 -10.93 7.36 5.67
C TRP A 127 -12.13 8.31 5.85
N ALA A 128 -13.32 7.79 6.08
CA ALA A 128 -14.52 8.62 6.36
C ALA A 128 -14.59 9.09 7.83
N ASP A 129 -13.84 8.45 8.74
CA ASP A 129 -13.80 8.85 10.14
C ASP A 129 -12.87 10.04 10.39
N ALA A 130 -13.25 10.96 11.26
CA ALA A 130 -12.48 12.14 11.61
C ALA A 130 -11.09 11.82 12.19
N GLY A 131 -10.94 10.66 12.86
CA GLY A 131 -9.67 10.21 13.43
C GLY A 131 -8.73 9.50 12.44
N SER A 132 -9.11 9.37 11.17
CA SER A 132 -8.33 8.62 10.16
C SER A 132 -6.93 9.18 9.96
N VAL A 133 -6.81 10.50 9.93
CA VAL A 133 -5.53 11.19 9.75
C VAL A 133 -4.60 10.89 10.92
N ASP A 134 -5.07 10.97 12.15
CA ASP A 134 -4.25 10.70 13.34
C ASP A 134 -3.77 9.23 13.38
N ARG A 135 -4.65 8.30 13.00
CA ARG A 135 -4.29 6.87 12.87
C ARG A 135 -3.20 6.66 11.82
N PHE A 136 -3.37 7.27 10.64
CA PHE A 136 -2.37 7.16 9.59
C PHE A 136 -1.03 7.80 9.97
N VAL A 137 -1.06 8.98 10.59
CA VAL A 137 0.15 9.64 11.11
C VAL A 137 0.85 8.76 12.14
N GLY A 138 0.11 8.19 13.09
CA GLY A 138 0.67 7.26 14.10
C GLY A 138 1.32 6.02 13.48
N TYR A 139 0.74 5.46 12.43
CA TYR A 139 1.35 4.38 11.65
C TYR A 139 2.64 4.85 10.97
N VAL A 140 2.61 6.00 10.27
CA VAL A 140 3.76 6.54 9.55
C VAL A 140 4.93 6.83 10.50
N GLU A 141 4.69 7.41 11.67
CA GLU A 141 5.71 7.68 12.70
C GLU A 141 6.45 6.40 13.11
N ARG A 142 5.76 5.27 13.15
CA ARG A 142 6.35 3.96 13.47
C ARG A 142 7.11 3.37 12.28
N ALA A 143 6.57 3.54 11.08
CA ALA A 143 7.17 3.03 9.84
C ALA A 143 8.42 3.82 9.43
N VAL A 144 8.51 5.11 9.75
CA VAL A 144 9.67 5.96 9.40
C VAL A 144 10.99 5.36 9.89
N GLY A 145 10.99 4.65 11.02
CA GLY A 145 12.19 4.03 11.58
C GLY A 145 12.88 3.00 10.67
N ILE A 146 12.17 2.45 9.68
CA ILE A 146 12.74 1.48 8.73
C ILE A 146 13.14 2.11 7.39
N LEU A 147 12.93 3.41 7.18
CA LEU A 147 13.14 4.08 5.88
C LEU A 147 14.54 4.67 5.70
N ASP A 148 15.51 4.32 6.55
CA ASP A 148 16.87 4.80 6.36
C ASP A 148 17.42 4.38 4.99
N GLY A 149 18.06 5.32 4.27
CA GLY A 149 18.54 5.13 2.91
C GLY A 149 17.48 5.27 1.81
N VAL A 150 16.19 5.36 2.12
CA VAL A 150 15.10 5.57 1.15
C VAL A 150 15.00 7.06 0.79
N ARG A 151 15.13 7.38 -0.49
CA ARG A 151 15.03 8.75 -1.00
C ARG A 151 13.64 9.12 -1.52
N TYR A 152 12.82 8.14 -1.86
CA TYR A 152 11.51 8.37 -2.47
C TYR A 152 10.43 7.61 -1.70
N VAL A 153 9.46 8.37 -1.20
CA VAL A 153 8.31 7.82 -0.47
C VAL A 153 7.02 8.33 -1.11
N ALA A 154 6.15 7.41 -1.47
CA ALA A 154 4.77 7.73 -1.84
C ALA A 154 3.89 7.55 -0.60
N THR A 155 3.27 8.61 -0.12
CA THR A 155 2.45 8.56 1.10
C THR A 155 1.20 7.71 0.91
N ILE A 156 0.42 8.00 -0.14
CA ILE A 156 -0.81 7.28 -0.48
C ILE A 156 -0.83 7.06 -1.99
N ASN A 157 -1.07 5.82 -2.40
CA ASN A 157 -1.27 5.52 -3.82
C ASN A 157 -2.66 5.99 -4.27
N GLU A 158 -2.71 6.77 -5.33
CA GLU A 158 -3.94 7.17 -6.02
C GLU A 158 -5.07 7.64 -5.07
N PRO A 159 -4.84 8.67 -4.25
CA PRO A 159 -5.81 9.10 -3.23
C PRO A 159 -7.18 9.49 -3.82
N ASN A 160 -7.22 9.94 -5.05
CA ASN A 160 -8.46 10.22 -5.79
C ASN A 160 -9.29 8.96 -6.05
N ILE A 161 -8.65 7.81 -6.30
CA ILE A 161 -9.34 6.52 -6.51
C ILE A 161 -9.90 6.00 -5.20
N LEU A 162 -9.22 6.18 -4.08
CA LEU A 162 -9.77 5.81 -2.76
C LEU A 162 -11.13 6.44 -2.50
N GLY A 163 -11.29 7.73 -2.83
CA GLY A 163 -12.59 8.42 -2.70
C GLY A 163 -13.66 7.84 -3.62
N VAL A 164 -13.31 7.47 -4.87
CA VAL A 164 -14.24 6.83 -5.81
C VAL A 164 -14.62 5.44 -5.33
N MET A 165 -13.66 4.64 -4.88
CA MET A 165 -13.91 3.27 -4.39
C MET A 165 -14.79 3.27 -3.14
N ALA A 166 -14.54 4.17 -2.18
CA ALA A 166 -15.37 4.34 -1.01
C ALA A 166 -16.82 4.62 -1.39
N ARG A 167 -17.03 5.49 -2.40
CA ARG A 167 -18.37 5.80 -2.92
C ARG A 167 -19.03 4.62 -3.61
N VAL A 168 -18.31 3.89 -4.46
CA VAL A 168 -18.84 2.71 -5.17
C VAL A 168 -19.20 1.59 -4.19
N MET A 169 -18.37 1.35 -3.19
CA MET A 169 -18.63 0.35 -2.15
C MET A 169 -19.83 0.73 -1.27
N HIS A 170 -20.02 2.01 -0.97
CA HIS A 170 -21.18 2.52 -0.23
C HIS A 170 -22.49 2.35 -1.03
N LEU A 171 -22.46 2.60 -2.33
CA LEU A 171 -23.60 2.38 -3.22
C LEU A 171 -23.96 0.89 -3.38
N GLY A 172 -22.96 0.00 -3.27
CA GLY A 172 -23.15 -1.46 -3.30
C GLY A 172 -23.71 -2.06 -2.01
N SER A 173 -23.61 -1.38 -0.88
CA SER A 173 -24.09 -1.87 0.42
C SER A 173 -25.58 -1.60 0.74
N GLY A 174 -26.35 -1.11 -0.23
CA GLY A 174 -27.82 -1.09 -0.14
C GLY A 174 -28.43 -0.17 0.90
N GLY A 175 -27.73 0.87 1.27
CA GLY A 175 -28.25 1.91 2.16
C GLY A 175 -28.86 3.07 1.36
N ASP A 176 -30.14 2.97 1.01
CA ASP A 176 -30.94 4.09 0.52
C ASP A 176 -31.17 5.10 1.66
N ASP A 177 -30.17 5.92 1.98
CA ASP A 177 -30.33 7.11 2.77
C ASP A 177 -30.00 8.34 1.89
N PRO A 178 -31.01 8.99 1.31
CA PRO A 178 -30.82 10.15 0.41
C PRO A 178 -30.25 11.39 1.13
N ASP A 179 -30.22 11.43 2.48
CA ASP A 179 -29.67 12.55 3.22
C ASP A 179 -28.16 12.42 3.54
N ARG A 180 -27.59 11.21 3.41
CA ARG A 180 -26.14 10.98 3.57
C ARG A 180 -25.27 11.52 2.42
N GLU A 181 -25.84 11.82 1.27
CA GLU A 181 -25.11 12.36 0.11
C GLU A 181 -24.59 13.81 0.33
N ARG A 182 -25.06 14.49 1.35
CA ARG A 182 -24.76 15.92 1.60
C ARG A 182 -23.57 16.16 2.52
N ASP A 183 -23.08 15.15 3.20
CA ASP A 183 -22.07 15.30 4.27
C ASP A 183 -20.66 14.82 3.89
N ILE A 184 -20.37 14.56 2.61
CA ILE A 184 -18.99 14.33 2.18
C ILE A 184 -18.32 15.71 2.02
N PRO A 185 -17.38 16.08 2.89
CA PRO A 185 -16.67 17.35 2.74
C PRO A 185 -15.84 17.31 1.47
N THR A 186 -16.29 18.02 0.42
CA THR A 186 -15.42 18.40 -0.69
C THR A 186 -14.53 19.56 -0.22
N ALA A 187 -13.54 19.27 0.60
CA ALA A 187 -12.53 20.27 0.91
C ALA A 187 -11.71 20.53 -0.36
N PRO A 188 -11.62 21.78 -0.84
CA PRO A 188 -10.71 22.11 -1.92
C PRO A 188 -9.28 21.90 -1.43
N LEU A 189 -8.45 21.27 -2.27
CA LEU A 189 -7.01 21.17 -2.02
C LEU A 189 -6.46 22.59 -1.87
N PRO A 190 -5.63 22.86 -0.84
CA PRO A 190 -4.96 24.15 -0.74
C PRO A 190 -4.04 24.37 -1.93
N ALA A 191 -4.03 25.60 -2.43
CA ALA A 191 -3.24 26.05 -3.57
C ALA A 191 -1.73 25.99 -3.29
#